data_4170a2612688c60d040daf11cc6457bb
#
_entry.id   4170a2612688c60d040daf11cc6457bb
#
_cell.length_a   1.000
_cell.length_b   1.000
_cell.length_c   1.000
_cell.angle_alpha   90.00
_cell.angle_beta   90.00
_cell.angle_gamma   90.00
#
_symmetry.space_group_name_H-M   'P 1'
#
loop_
_entity.id
_entity.type
_entity.pdbx_description
1 polymer ?
#
loop_
_entity_poly.entity_id
_entity_poly.type
_entity_poly.pdbx_seq_one_letter_code
_entity_poly.pdbx_strand_id
1 'polypeptide(L)'
;AVYPDINNLKFKNKYISHIPSNSKAEVLVLIKSDIGNNISIESNSLNINEINLDLISAVPVEENTGLDSRTEQFKGKINPYVVRRAPFNIYEVIHPLKNNNFTVKNTYSLLRLSVNSNSLNFNQDYQVVITLKENNKNRKKLYFKIKVYEATVPTLKNSKFVYTNWFNLKKMEEKHKLTRWSKSWYI
;
A
#
# COMPACT_ATOMS: atom_id res chain seq x y z
N ALA A 1 -5.66 4.98 7.37
CA ALA A 1 -5.93 3.62 6.88
C ALA A 1 -7.18 3.64 5.99
N VAL A 2 -7.23 2.77 4.99
CA VAL A 2 -8.41 2.57 4.15
C VAL A 2 -9.02 1.22 4.53
N TYR A 3 -10.32 1.22 4.79
CA TYR A 3 -11.07 0.03 5.20
C TYR A 3 -12.08 -0.35 4.12
N PRO A 4 -12.37 -1.66 3.91
CA PRO A 4 -13.32 -2.11 2.88
C PRO A 4 -14.76 -1.64 3.07
N ASP A 5 -15.15 -1.30 4.30
CA ASP A 5 -16.50 -0.88 4.70
C ASP A 5 -16.60 0.64 4.95
N ILE A 6 -15.63 1.42 4.46
CA ILE A 6 -15.64 2.86 4.65
C ILE A 6 -16.76 3.51 3.84
N ASN A 7 -17.59 4.27 4.52
CA ASN A 7 -18.64 5.09 3.92
C ASN A 7 -18.22 6.56 3.91
N ASN A 8 -18.74 7.37 3.00
CA ASN A 8 -18.50 8.83 2.92
C ASN A 8 -17.08 9.25 2.51
N LEU A 9 -16.48 8.57 1.55
CA LEU A 9 -15.23 9.02 0.93
C LEU A 9 -15.48 10.17 -0.04
N LYS A 10 -14.67 11.23 0.09
CA LYS A 10 -14.58 12.28 -0.93
C LYS A 10 -13.54 11.85 -1.97
N PHE A 11 -14.00 11.56 -3.18
CA PHE A 11 -13.12 11.14 -4.27
C PHE A 11 -12.57 12.32 -5.05
N LYS A 12 -11.28 12.24 -5.38
CA LYS A 12 -10.61 13.15 -6.32
C LYS A 12 -10.16 12.34 -7.53
N ASN A 13 -10.24 12.93 -8.71
CA ASN A 13 -9.71 12.33 -9.94
C ASN A 13 -8.36 12.90 -10.36
N LYS A 14 -7.82 13.84 -9.59
CA LYS A 14 -6.50 14.43 -9.79
C LYS A 14 -5.71 14.33 -8.49
N TYR A 15 -4.49 13.88 -8.58
CA TYR A 15 -3.56 13.78 -7.47
C TYR A 15 -2.18 14.31 -7.87
N ILE A 16 -1.50 14.97 -6.96
CA ILE A 16 -0.15 15.50 -7.17
C ILE A 16 0.73 14.96 -6.04
N SER A 17 1.83 14.31 -6.41
CA SER A 17 2.87 13.87 -5.49
C SER A 17 4.14 14.71 -5.67
N HIS A 18 4.74 15.10 -4.57
CA HIS A 18 6.01 15.80 -4.51
C HIS A 18 7.01 14.87 -3.86
N ILE A 19 8.03 14.44 -4.59
CA ILE A 19 8.97 13.43 -4.12
C ILE A 19 10.41 13.85 -4.34
N PRO A 20 11.33 13.43 -3.46
CA PRO A 20 12.77 13.53 -3.71
C PRO A 20 13.22 12.48 -4.73
N SER A 21 14.43 12.62 -5.23
CA SER A 21 15.14 11.58 -5.97
C SER A 21 15.39 10.34 -5.10
N ASN A 22 15.59 9.20 -5.75
CA ASN A 22 15.81 7.90 -5.10
C ASN A 22 14.69 7.54 -4.12
N SER A 23 13.45 7.84 -4.52
CA SER A 23 12.25 7.54 -3.76
C SER A 23 11.13 7.02 -4.67
N LYS A 24 9.92 6.90 -4.14
CA LYS A 24 8.77 6.38 -4.87
C LYS A 24 7.57 7.30 -4.70
N ALA A 25 6.90 7.62 -5.81
CA ALA A 25 5.57 8.22 -5.79
C ALA A 25 4.52 7.12 -5.74
N GLU A 26 3.58 7.21 -4.81
CA GLU A 26 2.50 6.24 -4.70
C GLU A 26 1.16 6.94 -4.58
N VAL A 27 0.13 6.34 -5.18
CA VAL A 27 -1.26 6.74 -5.00
C VAL A 27 -2.15 5.51 -4.85
N LEU A 28 -3.08 5.60 -3.91
CA LEU A 28 -4.10 4.60 -3.69
C LEU A 28 -5.39 4.99 -4.43
N VAL A 29 -5.92 4.06 -5.20
CA VAL A 29 -7.15 4.24 -5.98
C VAL A 29 -8.18 3.25 -5.47
N LEU A 30 -9.24 3.76 -4.84
CA LEU A 30 -10.35 2.94 -4.41
C LEU A 30 -11.39 2.86 -5.54
N ILE A 31 -11.69 1.65 -5.97
CA ILE A 31 -12.61 1.35 -7.07
C ILE A 31 -13.86 0.72 -6.48
N LYS A 32 -15.02 1.34 -6.69
CA LYS A 32 -16.32 0.73 -6.38
C LYS A 32 -16.86 0.08 -7.64
N SER A 33 -17.18 -1.21 -7.60
CA SER A 33 -17.73 -1.97 -8.73
C SER A 33 -18.53 -3.17 -8.23
N ASP A 34 -19.36 -3.74 -9.09
CA ASP A 34 -20.11 -4.93 -8.78
C ASP A 34 -19.21 -6.18 -8.82
N ILE A 35 -19.48 -7.13 -7.93
CA ILE A 35 -18.76 -8.39 -7.84
C ILE A 35 -18.89 -9.15 -9.16
N GLY A 36 -17.80 -9.72 -9.64
CA GLY A 36 -17.71 -10.45 -10.92
C GLY A 36 -17.33 -9.58 -12.10
N ASN A 37 -17.40 -8.24 -12.02
CA ASN A 37 -16.94 -7.39 -13.10
C ASN A 37 -15.43 -7.47 -13.31
N ASN A 38 -15.01 -7.37 -14.56
CA ASN A 38 -13.61 -7.26 -14.93
C ASN A 38 -13.19 -5.80 -15.00
N ILE A 39 -12.14 -5.45 -14.25
CA ILE A 39 -11.50 -4.15 -14.31
C ILE A 39 -10.17 -4.30 -15.06
N SER A 40 -10.00 -3.53 -16.12
CA SER A 40 -8.71 -3.37 -16.79
C SER A 40 -8.21 -1.93 -16.65
N ILE A 41 -6.88 -1.82 -16.58
CA ILE A 41 -6.21 -0.56 -16.28
C ILE A 41 -5.23 -0.27 -17.41
N GLU A 42 -5.48 0.79 -18.13
CA GLU A 42 -4.54 1.32 -19.11
C GLU A 42 -3.83 2.52 -18.50
N SER A 43 -2.52 2.43 -18.43
CA SER A 43 -1.68 3.55 -18.01
C SER A 43 -0.99 4.15 -19.22
N ASN A 44 -1.08 5.45 -19.37
CA ASN A 44 -0.36 6.22 -20.37
C ASN A 44 0.42 7.32 -19.67
N SER A 45 1.70 7.42 -19.99
CA SER A 45 2.57 8.49 -19.48
C SER A 45 3.53 8.93 -20.58
N LEU A 46 3.71 10.23 -20.68
CA LEU A 46 4.83 10.80 -21.40
C LEU A 46 6.06 10.72 -20.47
N ASN A 47 7.11 10.02 -20.88
CA ASN A 47 8.41 9.98 -20.19
C ASN A 47 8.50 9.17 -18.86
N ILE A 48 7.58 8.25 -18.59
CA ILE A 48 7.71 7.31 -17.48
C ILE A 48 7.66 5.88 -18.03
N ASN A 49 8.76 5.14 -17.87
CA ASN A 49 8.90 3.80 -18.43
C ASN A 49 8.36 2.71 -17.52
N GLU A 50 8.31 2.93 -16.20
CA GLU A 50 7.90 1.95 -15.22
C GLU A 50 6.79 2.48 -14.32
N ILE A 51 5.60 1.95 -14.52
CA ILE A 51 4.45 2.14 -13.65
C ILE A 51 4.08 0.79 -13.08
N ASN A 52 4.15 0.64 -11.76
CA ASN A 52 3.75 -0.58 -11.10
C ASN A 52 2.31 -0.45 -10.60
N LEU A 53 1.54 -1.49 -10.87
CA LEU A 53 0.15 -1.61 -10.44
C LEU A 53 0.02 -2.82 -9.52
N ASP A 54 -0.51 -2.60 -8.34
CA ASP A 54 -0.74 -3.65 -7.35
C ASP A 54 -2.19 -3.61 -6.87
N LEU A 55 -2.79 -4.78 -6.71
CA LEU A 55 -4.06 -4.93 -6.00
C LEU A 55 -3.78 -5.16 -4.53
N ILE A 56 -4.45 -4.44 -3.65
CA ILE A 56 -4.33 -4.63 -2.21
C ILE A 56 -5.55 -5.40 -1.69
N SER A 57 -5.30 -6.58 -1.14
CA SER A 57 -6.34 -7.40 -0.52
C SER A 57 -6.56 -7.04 0.94
N ALA A 58 -7.80 -7.12 1.35
CA ALA A 58 -8.16 -6.95 2.75
C ALA A 58 -7.93 -8.24 3.54
N VAL A 59 -7.47 -8.09 4.77
CA VAL A 59 -7.31 -9.17 5.75
C VAL A 59 -8.17 -8.90 6.98
N PRO A 60 -8.69 -9.94 7.65
CA PRO A 60 -9.45 -9.76 8.87
C PRO A 60 -8.53 -9.41 10.05
N VAL A 61 -9.01 -8.52 10.89
CA VAL A 61 -8.50 -8.27 12.24
C VAL A 61 -9.59 -8.77 13.20
N GLU A 62 -9.36 -9.93 13.79
CA GLU A 62 -10.36 -10.63 14.58
C GLU A 62 -10.39 -10.15 16.03
N GLU A 63 -9.24 -9.77 16.57
CA GLU A 63 -9.06 -9.36 17.96
C GLU A 63 -8.22 -8.10 18.08
N ASN A 64 -8.49 -7.31 19.10
CA ASN A 64 -7.61 -6.20 19.49
C ASN A 64 -6.37 -6.76 20.18
N THR A 65 -5.18 -6.32 19.76
CA THR A 65 -3.89 -6.79 20.27
C THR A 65 -3.03 -5.63 20.75
N GLY A 66 -1.92 -5.97 21.44
CA GLY A 66 -0.91 -5.02 21.87
C GLY A 66 -1.33 -4.11 23.03
N LEU A 67 -1.04 -2.82 22.91
CA LEU A 67 -1.28 -1.84 23.98
C LEU A 67 -2.76 -1.64 24.27
N ASP A 68 -3.61 -1.74 23.27
CA ASP A 68 -5.05 -1.59 23.41
C ASP A 68 -5.62 -2.71 24.29
N SER A 69 -5.40 -3.96 23.93
CA SER A 69 -5.82 -5.13 24.70
C SER A 69 -5.29 -5.09 26.13
N ARG A 70 -4.00 -4.74 26.30
CA ARG A 70 -3.37 -4.64 27.61
C ARG A 70 -3.99 -3.52 28.46
N THR A 71 -4.23 -2.35 27.89
CA THR A 71 -4.82 -1.22 28.60
C THR A 71 -6.23 -1.55 29.08
N GLU A 72 -7.03 -2.22 28.29
CA GLU A 72 -8.40 -2.61 28.65
C GLU A 72 -8.41 -3.75 29.66
N GLN A 73 -7.57 -4.74 29.49
CA GLN A 73 -7.45 -5.87 30.39
C GLN A 73 -7.06 -5.46 31.82
N PHE A 74 -6.11 -4.52 31.96
CA PHE A 74 -5.61 -4.14 33.29
C PHE A 74 -6.33 -2.95 33.91
N LYS A 75 -6.96 -2.08 33.13
CA LYS A 75 -7.59 -0.86 33.63
C LYS A 75 -9.11 -0.88 33.56
N GLY A 76 -9.70 -1.89 32.91
CA GLY A 76 -11.15 -2.00 32.72
C GLY A 76 -11.78 -0.82 31.97
N LYS A 77 -10.99 0.03 31.34
CA LYS A 77 -11.45 1.22 30.61
C LYS A 77 -11.14 1.09 29.13
N ILE A 78 -12.09 1.53 28.32
CA ILE A 78 -11.92 1.65 26.86
C ILE A 78 -10.77 2.64 26.58
N ASN A 79 -9.81 2.21 25.76
CA ASN A 79 -8.72 3.08 25.33
C ASN A 79 -9.27 4.11 24.33
N PRO A 80 -9.29 5.43 24.67
CA PRO A 80 -9.87 6.45 23.79
C PRO A 80 -9.04 6.72 22.52
N TYR A 81 -7.81 6.23 22.46
CA TYR A 81 -6.92 6.39 21.30
C TYR A 81 -7.09 5.30 20.24
N VAL A 82 -7.93 4.31 20.48
CA VAL A 82 -8.22 3.26 19.50
C VAL A 82 -9.10 3.83 18.40
N VAL A 83 -8.58 3.87 17.18
CA VAL A 83 -9.29 4.40 16.01
C VAL A 83 -10.41 3.45 15.56
N ARG A 84 -10.17 2.13 15.67
CA ARG A 84 -11.13 1.11 15.28
C ARG A 84 -10.94 -0.17 16.09
N ARG A 85 -12.04 -0.77 16.53
CA ARG A 85 -12.05 -2.02 17.30
C ARG A 85 -12.32 -3.20 16.41
N ALA A 86 -11.68 -4.30 16.70
CA ALA A 86 -11.98 -5.59 16.09
C ALA A 86 -13.41 -6.08 16.47
N PRO A 87 -14.08 -6.87 15.61
CA PRO A 87 -13.56 -7.36 14.34
C PRO A 87 -13.72 -6.36 13.18
N PHE A 88 -12.77 -6.32 12.26
CA PHE A 88 -12.88 -5.54 11.02
C PHE A 88 -11.92 -6.08 9.96
N ASN A 89 -12.04 -5.60 8.72
CA ASN A 89 -11.08 -5.88 7.67
C ASN A 89 -10.23 -4.64 7.36
N ILE A 90 -8.95 -4.84 7.05
CA ILE A 90 -8.01 -3.80 6.64
C ILE A 90 -7.29 -4.19 5.35
N TYR A 91 -7.10 -3.24 4.43
CA TYR A 91 -6.30 -3.47 3.23
C TYR A 91 -4.82 -3.50 3.60
N GLU A 92 -4.15 -4.63 3.37
CA GLU A 92 -2.75 -4.82 3.80
C GLU A 92 -1.91 -5.64 2.82
N VAL A 93 -2.45 -6.73 2.24
CA VAL A 93 -1.66 -7.63 1.41
C VAL A 93 -1.60 -7.15 -0.04
N ILE A 94 -0.37 -6.94 -0.52
CA ILE A 94 -0.09 -6.38 -1.85
C ILE A 94 0.15 -7.51 -2.84
N HIS A 95 -0.60 -7.49 -3.95
CA HIS A 95 -0.49 -8.44 -5.06
C HIS A 95 -0.14 -7.70 -6.35
N PRO A 96 1.06 -7.87 -6.91
CA PRO A 96 1.40 -7.28 -8.20
C PRO A 96 0.45 -7.74 -9.32
N LEU A 97 -0.05 -6.80 -10.11
CA LEU A 97 -0.91 -7.09 -11.26
C LEU A 97 -0.05 -7.34 -12.51
N LYS A 98 0.05 -8.61 -12.91
CA LYS A 98 0.86 -8.99 -14.09
C LYS A 98 0.28 -8.49 -15.41
N ASN A 99 -1.04 -8.44 -15.56
CA ASN A 99 -1.74 -8.14 -16.81
C ASN A 99 -2.58 -6.86 -16.74
N ASN A 100 -2.37 -6.02 -15.73
CA ASN A 100 -3.13 -4.78 -15.51
C ASN A 100 -4.66 -4.97 -15.49
N ASN A 101 -5.11 -6.16 -15.11
CA ASN A 101 -6.53 -6.46 -14.96
C ASN A 101 -6.78 -7.37 -13.76
N PHE A 102 -8.01 -7.31 -13.25
CA PHE A 102 -8.48 -8.20 -12.19
C PHE A 102 -10.00 -8.31 -12.20
N THR A 103 -10.51 -9.41 -11.64
CA THR A 103 -11.95 -9.59 -11.40
C THR A 103 -12.30 -9.08 -10.00
N VAL A 104 -13.34 -8.30 -9.91
CA VAL A 104 -13.83 -7.71 -8.65
C VAL A 104 -14.39 -8.82 -7.74
N LYS A 105 -13.82 -8.94 -6.54
CA LYS A 105 -14.25 -9.92 -5.52
C LYS A 105 -15.06 -9.29 -4.39
N ASN A 106 -14.95 -7.98 -4.20
CA ASN A 106 -15.65 -7.20 -3.16
C ASN A 106 -16.16 -5.90 -3.76
N THR A 107 -17.21 -5.31 -3.20
CA THR A 107 -17.78 -4.03 -3.64
C THR A 107 -16.72 -2.92 -3.81
N TYR A 108 -15.69 -2.95 -2.98
CA TYR A 108 -14.54 -2.05 -3.10
C TYR A 108 -13.27 -2.86 -3.36
N SER A 109 -12.46 -2.38 -4.30
CA SER A 109 -11.12 -2.89 -4.59
C SER A 109 -10.12 -1.75 -4.41
N LEU A 110 -9.01 -2.00 -3.72
CA LEU A 110 -7.96 -1.01 -3.53
C LEU A 110 -6.78 -1.32 -4.45
N LEU A 111 -6.49 -0.39 -5.33
CA LEU A 111 -5.35 -0.43 -6.24
C LEU A 111 -4.27 0.51 -5.74
N ARG A 112 -3.01 0.07 -5.75
CA ARG A 112 -1.83 0.91 -5.58
C ARG A 112 -1.16 1.12 -6.93
N LEU A 113 -0.96 2.37 -7.30
CA LEU A 113 -0.11 2.76 -8.40
C LEU A 113 1.18 3.34 -7.83
N SER A 114 2.32 2.91 -8.34
CA SER A 114 3.61 3.44 -7.91
C SER A 114 4.58 3.66 -9.07
N VAL A 115 5.42 4.70 -8.93
CA VAL A 115 6.44 5.12 -9.88
C VAL A 115 7.73 5.39 -9.13
N ASN A 116 8.84 4.79 -9.54
CA ASN A 116 10.16 5.05 -8.98
C ASN A 116 10.74 6.34 -9.56
N SER A 117 11.33 7.18 -8.71
CA SER A 117 11.94 8.44 -9.16
C SER A 117 13.34 8.28 -9.77
N ASN A 118 13.94 7.09 -9.72
CA ASN A 118 15.31 6.86 -10.21
C ASN A 118 15.47 7.08 -11.72
N SER A 119 14.40 6.92 -12.48
CA SER A 119 14.35 7.16 -13.92
C SER A 119 13.83 8.54 -14.29
N LEU A 120 13.55 9.40 -13.31
CA LEU A 120 12.96 10.72 -13.50
C LEU A 120 13.98 11.83 -13.27
N ASN A 121 13.95 12.85 -14.11
CA ASN A 121 14.81 14.03 -13.98
C ASN A 121 14.24 15.02 -12.95
N PHE A 122 15.14 15.83 -12.35
CA PHE A 122 14.73 16.89 -11.42
C PHE A 122 14.00 18.02 -12.15
N ASN A 123 13.20 18.75 -11.38
CA ASN A 123 12.51 19.96 -11.82
C ASN A 123 11.62 19.77 -13.06
N GLN A 124 11.22 18.54 -13.34
CA GLN A 124 10.23 18.22 -14.36
C GLN A 124 8.93 17.76 -13.73
N ASP A 125 7.84 18.11 -14.40
CA ASP A 125 6.50 17.61 -14.07
C ASP A 125 6.21 16.38 -14.92
N TYR A 126 5.89 15.27 -14.28
CA TYR A 126 5.46 14.04 -14.93
C TYR A 126 3.97 13.83 -14.72
N GLN A 127 3.32 13.25 -15.71
CA GLN A 127 1.91 12.93 -15.61
C GLN A 127 1.64 11.51 -16.05
N VAL A 128 0.98 10.76 -15.18
CA VAL A 128 0.39 9.46 -15.50
C VAL A 128 -1.12 9.65 -15.66
N VAL A 129 -1.65 9.20 -16.78
CA VAL A 129 -3.09 9.10 -17.02
C VAL A 129 -3.49 7.64 -16.91
N ILE A 130 -4.37 7.33 -15.97
CA ILE A 130 -4.91 5.99 -15.79
C ILE A 130 -6.32 5.97 -16.33
N THR A 131 -6.59 5.11 -17.30
CA THR A 131 -7.92 4.84 -17.79
C THR A 131 -8.42 3.53 -17.17
N LEU A 132 -9.46 3.63 -16.36
CA LEU A 132 -10.16 2.47 -15.82
C LEU A 132 -11.25 2.05 -16.79
N LYS A 133 -11.23 0.79 -17.17
CA LYS A 133 -12.29 0.15 -17.97
C LYS A 133 -12.97 -0.91 -17.12
N GLU A 134 -14.27 -1.00 -17.25
CA GLU A 134 -15.09 -2.03 -16.61
C GLU A 134 -15.82 -2.80 -17.72
N ASN A 135 -15.60 -4.12 -17.76
CA ASN A 135 -16.13 -4.98 -18.81
C ASN A 135 -15.89 -4.41 -20.23
N ASN A 136 -14.64 -3.98 -20.46
CA ASN A 136 -14.14 -3.35 -21.71
C ASN A 136 -14.74 -1.97 -22.07
N LYS A 137 -15.56 -1.38 -21.20
CA LYS A 137 -16.08 -0.03 -21.40
C LYS A 137 -15.30 0.98 -20.59
N ASN A 138 -14.94 2.12 -21.18
CA ASN A 138 -14.30 3.22 -20.47
C ASN A 138 -15.20 3.71 -19.34
N ARG A 139 -14.64 3.72 -18.12
CA ARG A 139 -15.37 4.17 -16.92
C ARG A 139 -14.89 5.53 -16.44
N LYS A 140 -13.57 5.67 -16.20
CA LYS A 140 -13.03 6.90 -15.63
C LYS A 140 -11.57 7.08 -15.99
N LYS A 141 -11.15 8.35 -16.13
CA LYS A 141 -9.75 8.75 -16.22
C LYS A 141 -9.31 9.39 -14.91
N LEU A 142 -8.13 8.99 -14.43
CA LEU A 142 -7.46 9.55 -13.26
C LEU A 142 -6.16 10.18 -13.70
N TYR A 143 -5.80 11.30 -13.08
CA TYR A 143 -4.59 12.06 -13.42
C TYR A 143 -3.69 12.09 -12.19
N PHE A 144 -2.52 11.50 -12.32
CA PHE A 144 -1.50 11.48 -11.29
C PHE A 144 -0.29 12.26 -11.75
N LYS A 145 -0.06 13.43 -11.14
CA LYS A 145 1.12 14.26 -11.41
C LYS A 145 2.20 13.97 -10.39
N ILE A 146 3.45 13.93 -10.84
CA ILE A 146 4.62 13.71 -10.00
C ILE A 146 5.59 14.85 -10.27
N LYS A 147 6.04 15.53 -9.20
CA LYS A 147 7.10 16.51 -9.25
C LYS A 147 8.30 16.01 -8.45
N VAL A 148 9.44 15.89 -9.11
CA VAL A 148 10.68 15.39 -8.50
C VAL A 148 11.55 16.58 -8.14
N TYR A 149 12.00 16.62 -6.88
CA TYR A 149 12.93 17.62 -6.38
C TYR A 149 14.37 17.09 -6.38
N GLU A 150 15.33 18.03 -6.39
CA GLU A 150 16.76 17.71 -6.38
C GLU A 150 17.22 17.01 -5.09
N ALA A 151 16.49 17.18 -3.98
CA ALA A 151 16.77 16.45 -2.75
C ALA A 151 16.77 14.93 -3.01
N THR A 152 17.77 14.23 -2.48
CA THR A 152 17.97 12.80 -2.72
C THR A 152 17.85 12.02 -1.42
N VAL A 153 17.03 10.95 -1.41
CA VAL A 153 16.98 10.00 -0.31
C VAL A 153 18.28 9.16 -0.33
N PRO A 154 19.06 9.13 0.76
CA PRO A 154 20.28 8.33 0.81
C PRO A 154 19.98 6.84 0.59
N THR A 155 20.86 6.14 -0.11
CA THR A 155 20.80 4.67 -0.14
C THR A 155 21.12 4.10 1.24
N LEU A 156 20.69 2.86 1.53
CA LEU A 156 20.96 2.20 2.81
C LEU A 156 22.47 2.20 3.15
N LYS A 157 23.33 2.03 2.15
CA LYS A 157 24.80 2.06 2.31
C LYS A 157 25.31 3.42 2.80
N ASN A 158 24.68 4.51 2.37
CA ASN A 158 25.09 5.89 2.66
C ASN A 158 24.18 6.54 3.73
N SER A 159 23.24 5.81 4.27
CA SER A 159 22.35 6.30 5.33
C SER A 159 23.11 6.31 6.66
N LYS A 160 23.01 7.44 7.37
CA LYS A 160 23.46 7.55 8.76
C LYS A 160 22.40 7.08 9.76
N PHE A 161 21.26 6.61 9.27
CA PHE A 161 20.18 6.13 10.10
C PHE A 161 20.50 4.71 10.60
N VAL A 162 20.53 4.55 11.92
CA VAL A 162 20.70 3.24 12.55
C VAL A 162 19.33 2.65 12.79
N TYR A 163 19.05 1.53 12.13
CA TYR A 163 17.81 0.78 12.31
C TYR A 163 18.05 -0.38 13.27
N THR A 164 17.36 -0.37 14.39
CA THR A 164 17.44 -1.45 15.39
C THR A 164 16.12 -2.20 15.43
N ASN A 165 16.17 -3.50 15.09
CA ASN A 165 15.04 -4.41 15.26
C ASN A 165 15.07 -5.04 16.66
N TRP A 166 13.97 -4.90 17.39
CA TRP A 166 13.78 -5.58 18.66
C TRP A 166 12.96 -6.84 18.44
N PHE A 167 13.58 -8.01 18.58
CA PHE A 167 12.89 -9.28 18.52
C PHE A 167 13.44 -10.25 19.58
N ASN A 168 12.58 -11.14 20.06
CA ASN A 168 12.94 -12.12 21.06
C ASN A 168 13.43 -13.40 20.36
N LEU A 169 14.74 -13.60 20.28
CA LEU A 169 15.37 -14.74 19.64
C LEU A 169 14.88 -16.08 20.19
N LYS A 170 14.72 -16.18 21.52
CA LYS A 170 14.23 -17.41 22.17
C LYS A 170 12.81 -17.76 21.71
N LYS A 171 11.90 -16.80 21.68
CA LYS A 171 10.54 -17.02 21.16
C LYS A 171 10.52 -17.39 19.68
N MET A 172 11.46 -16.88 18.89
CA MET A 172 11.60 -17.26 17.49
C MET A 172 12.05 -18.73 17.36
N GLU A 173 13.05 -19.17 18.16
CA GLU A 173 13.48 -20.56 18.21
C GLU A 173 12.31 -21.50 18.55
N GLU A 174 11.58 -21.19 19.59
CA GLU A 174 10.45 -21.99 20.07
C GLU A 174 9.33 -22.06 19.02
N LYS A 175 8.96 -20.92 18.45
CA LYS A 175 7.86 -20.84 17.47
C LYS A 175 8.16 -21.53 16.15
N HIS A 176 9.38 -21.36 15.66
CA HIS A 176 9.79 -21.91 14.36
C HIS A 176 10.50 -23.26 14.47
N LYS A 177 10.72 -23.76 15.70
CA LYS A 177 11.46 -25.01 15.98
C LYS A 177 12.85 -25.04 15.32
N LEU A 178 13.54 -23.92 15.33
CA LEU A 178 14.85 -23.74 14.72
C LEU A 178 15.91 -23.58 15.81
N THR A 179 17.07 -24.16 15.58
CA THR A 179 18.23 -23.91 16.43
C THR A 179 18.88 -22.58 16.03
N ARG A 180 19.08 -21.68 16.99
CA ARG A 180 19.70 -20.38 16.78
C ARG A 180 21.05 -20.53 16.09
N TRP A 181 21.28 -19.68 15.11
CA TRP A 181 22.51 -19.65 14.30
C TRP A 181 22.77 -20.90 13.45
N SER A 182 21.82 -21.82 13.34
CA SER A 182 21.90 -22.92 12.38
C SER A 182 21.68 -22.41 10.94
N LYS A 183 22.07 -23.20 9.93
CA LYS A 183 21.86 -22.86 8.52
C LYS A 183 20.37 -22.55 8.23
N SER A 184 19.46 -23.32 8.80
CA SER A 184 18.01 -23.14 8.68
C SER A 184 17.47 -21.89 9.37
N TRP A 185 18.26 -21.24 10.24
CA TRP A 185 17.90 -19.97 10.87
C TRP A 185 17.93 -18.80 9.90
N TYR A 186 18.74 -18.88 8.83
CA TYR A 186 19.00 -17.82 7.88
C TYR A 186 18.26 -17.97 6.53
N ILE A 187 17.46 -19.00 6.37
CA ILE A 187 16.63 -19.28 5.20
C ILE A 187 15.19 -18.92 5.49
#